data_7c509219fea1eb23de432bcebde34fd7
#
_entry.id   7c509219fea1eb23de432bcebde34fd7
#
_cell.length_a   1.000
_cell.length_b   1.000
_cell.length_c   1.000
_cell.angle_alpha   90.00
_cell.angle_beta   90.00
_cell.angle_gamma   90.00
#
_symmetry.space_group_name_H-M   'P 1'
#
loop_
_entity.id
_entity.type
_entity.pdbx_description
1 polymer ?
#
loop_
_entity_poly.entity_id
_entity_poly.type
_entity_poly.pdbx_seq_one_letter_code
_entity_poly.pdbx_strand_id
1 'polypeptide(L)'
;MTTTTPKHTSAIANAGPDFERLLGQEVVIEAKQDGSRTGAQSVEPDHSPRAAQVGSRATARPLPRAGMAIRTAQDADLLREAEQLLYMQAELLDGKHWQAWMDLFDDQGVYWMPVTPEQTEWEGSPSIFAEDKLMMEIRKGRVSHPNAWSQAPMWETNHLVSHITLESVNDKEICVRSRFHMMELRRDTVRHFGGRYQHTLVRGVDGVLRIRLQRVDLFNGQASFDYVLQIWV
;
A
#
# COMPACT_ATOMS: atom_id res chain seq x y z
N MET A 1 -50.83 -31.47 15.80
CA MET A 1 -50.07 -30.35 15.25
C MET A 1 -48.72 -30.35 15.93
N THR A 2 -47.74 -30.99 15.31
CA THR A 2 -46.41 -31.24 15.84
C THR A 2 -45.43 -30.44 15.00
N THR A 3 -44.87 -29.39 15.61
CA THR A 3 -43.82 -28.53 15.02
C THR A 3 -42.44 -29.17 15.20
N THR A 4 -41.82 -29.55 14.10
CA THR A 4 -40.48 -30.12 14.07
C THR A 4 -39.46 -28.99 13.75
N THR A 5 -38.57 -28.74 14.69
CA THR A 5 -37.41 -27.82 14.53
C THR A 5 -36.24 -28.57 13.89
N PRO A 6 -35.55 -28.05 12.87
CA PRO A 6 -34.36 -28.70 12.35
C PRO A 6 -33.13 -28.39 13.24
N LYS A 7 -32.45 -29.47 13.63
CA LYS A 7 -31.17 -29.42 14.31
C LYS A 7 -30.07 -29.06 13.33
N HIS A 8 -29.36 -27.92 13.57
CA HIS A 8 -28.08 -27.64 12.95
C HIS A 8 -27.02 -28.57 13.56
N THR A 9 -26.57 -29.51 12.78
CA THR A 9 -25.41 -30.35 13.12
C THR A 9 -24.16 -29.67 12.58
N SER A 10 -23.33 -29.23 13.51
CA SER A 10 -21.96 -28.71 13.25
C SER A 10 -21.09 -29.86 12.74
N ALA A 11 -20.60 -29.75 11.52
CA ALA A 11 -19.57 -30.63 10.95
C ALA A 11 -18.17 -30.07 11.24
N ILE A 12 -17.65 -30.39 12.43
CA ILE A 12 -16.21 -30.35 12.71
C ILE A 12 -15.87 -31.76 13.21
N ALA A 13 -15.45 -32.62 12.29
CA ALA A 13 -14.72 -33.83 12.61
C ALA A 13 -14.09 -34.36 11.30
N ASN A 14 -12.80 -34.19 11.17
CA ASN A 14 -11.81 -35.15 10.71
C ASN A 14 -10.57 -34.40 10.18
N ALA A 15 -9.75 -33.91 11.11
CA ALA A 15 -8.32 -33.79 10.87
C ALA A 15 -7.75 -35.20 11.20
N GLY A 16 -7.30 -35.89 10.18
CA GLY A 16 -6.69 -37.22 10.32
C GLY A 16 -5.35 -37.17 11.07
N PRO A 17 -4.81 -38.34 11.46
CA PRO A 17 -3.62 -38.48 12.31
C PRO A 17 -2.31 -37.96 11.69
N ASP A 18 -2.34 -37.41 10.51
CA ASP A 18 -1.12 -36.86 9.84
C ASP A 18 -0.73 -35.45 10.27
N PHE A 19 -1.61 -34.74 10.98
CA PHE A 19 -1.29 -33.35 11.40
C PHE A 19 -0.32 -33.28 12.59
N GLU A 20 -0.33 -34.25 13.48
CA GLU A 20 0.60 -34.31 14.62
C GLU A 20 2.00 -34.79 14.22
N ARG A 21 2.13 -35.45 13.07
CA ARG A 21 3.40 -35.95 12.55
C ARG A 21 4.26 -34.87 11.89
N LEU A 22 3.68 -33.75 11.49
CA LEU A 22 4.35 -32.63 10.85
C LEU A 22 5.00 -31.64 11.83
N LEU A 23 4.62 -31.67 13.10
CA LEU A 23 5.16 -30.77 14.14
C LEU A 23 6.43 -31.30 14.84
N GLY A 24 6.90 -32.50 14.49
CA GLY A 24 8.02 -33.17 15.16
C GLY A 24 9.27 -33.43 14.30
N GLN A 25 9.36 -32.92 13.09
CA GLN A 25 10.56 -33.12 12.28
C GLN A 25 11.46 -31.88 12.30
N GLU A 26 12.56 -31.96 13.05
CA GLU A 26 13.72 -31.09 12.88
C GLU A 26 14.27 -31.26 11.46
N VAL A 27 14.20 -30.17 10.67
CA VAL A 27 14.83 -30.14 9.34
C VAL A 27 16.33 -29.92 9.52
N VAL A 28 17.10 -30.99 9.50
CA VAL A 28 18.57 -30.95 9.39
C VAL A 28 18.90 -30.68 7.93
N ILE A 29 19.39 -29.49 7.61
CA ILE A 29 19.91 -29.17 6.28
C ILE A 29 21.36 -29.70 6.22
N GLU A 30 21.54 -30.89 5.66
CA GLU A 30 22.86 -31.36 5.26
C GLU A 30 23.32 -30.65 3.99
N ALA A 31 24.37 -29.83 4.11
CA ALA A 31 25.05 -29.27 2.97
C ALA A 31 25.91 -30.38 2.30
N LYS A 32 25.47 -30.83 1.14
CA LYS A 32 26.24 -31.75 0.28
C LYS A 32 27.41 -31.00 -0.33
N GLN A 33 28.60 -31.28 0.16
CA GLN A 33 29.86 -30.93 -0.52
C GLN A 33 30.05 -31.89 -1.69
N ASP A 34 29.96 -31.39 -2.91
CA ASP A 34 30.42 -32.13 -4.09
C ASP A 34 31.84 -31.68 -4.43
N GLY A 35 32.75 -32.62 -4.29
CA GLY A 35 34.14 -32.40 -4.58
C GLY A 35 34.47 -32.79 -6.00
N SER A 36 34.91 -31.85 -6.82
CA SER A 36 35.80 -32.15 -7.91
C SER A 36 36.90 -31.10 -8.03
N ARG A 37 38.12 -31.57 -7.82
CA ARG A 37 39.40 -30.87 -8.03
C ARG A 37 39.65 -30.76 -9.52
N THR A 38 40.06 -29.58 -10.02
CA THR A 38 41.26 -29.44 -10.86
C THR A 38 41.59 -27.96 -11.08
N GLY A 39 42.87 -27.63 -10.98
CA GLY A 39 43.51 -26.47 -11.59
C GLY A 39 43.83 -25.29 -10.69
N ALA A 40 44.98 -25.36 -10.03
CA ALA A 40 45.58 -24.27 -9.32
C ALA A 40 46.01 -23.13 -10.25
N GLN A 41 45.54 -21.92 -9.99
CA GLN A 41 46.29 -20.69 -10.20
C GLN A 41 46.05 -19.79 -8.98
N SER A 42 47.14 -19.59 -8.24
CA SER A 42 47.20 -18.71 -7.09
C SER A 42 47.09 -17.26 -7.51
N VAL A 43 45.92 -16.66 -7.26
CA VAL A 43 45.74 -15.20 -7.23
C VAL A 43 45.63 -14.84 -5.75
N GLU A 44 46.63 -14.16 -5.22
CA GLU A 44 46.58 -13.61 -3.87
C GLU A 44 45.40 -12.63 -3.77
N PRO A 45 44.54 -12.76 -2.76
CA PRO A 45 43.50 -11.75 -2.54
C PRO A 45 44.17 -10.51 -1.91
N ASP A 46 44.06 -9.41 -2.60
CA ASP A 46 44.31 -8.05 -2.08
C ASP A 46 43.40 -7.79 -0.86
N HIS A 47 43.98 -7.93 0.33
CA HIS A 47 43.36 -7.59 1.61
C HIS A 47 43.53 -6.11 1.95
N SER A 48 43.32 -5.21 1.01
CA SER A 48 43.11 -3.83 1.37
C SER A 48 41.72 -3.70 2.01
N PRO A 49 41.63 -3.26 3.28
CA PRO A 49 40.30 -2.99 3.87
C PRO A 49 39.66 -1.83 3.10
N ARG A 50 38.74 -2.17 2.22
CA ARG A 50 37.86 -1.20 1.64
C ARG A 50 37.16 -0.52 2.80
N ALA A 51 37.57 0.70 3.14
CA ALA A 51 36.91 1.51 4.12
C ALA A 51 35.42 1.58 3.70
N ALA A 52 34.59 0.91 4.48
CA ALA A 52 33.14 1.06 4.35
C ALA A 52 32.90 2.57 4.48
N GLN A 53 32.49 3.18 3.40
CA GLN A 53 31.96 4.55 3.46
C GLN A 53 30.78 4.46 4.42
N VAL A 54 31.03 4.91 5.65
CA VAL A 54 29.97 5.14 6.64
C VAL A 54 29.01 6.10 5.96
N GLY A 55 27.87 5.54 5.57
CA GLY A 55 26.85 6.27 4.86
C GLY A 55 26.58 7.56 5.58
N SER A 56 26.48 8.64 4.82
CA SER A 56 26.07 9.97 5.23
C SER A 56 25.03 9.83 6.34
N ARG A 57 25.33 10.37 7.50
CA ARG A 57 24.45 10.43 8.66
C ARG A 57 23.11 10.96 8.17
N ALA A 58 22.11 10.12 8.12
CA ALA A 58 20.78 10.51 7.68
C ALA A 58 20.38 11.73 8.52
N THR A 59 20.38 12.89 7.92
CA THR A 59 19.88 14.10 8.57
C THR A 59 18.44 13.81 8.97
N ALA A 60 18.16 13.92 10.27
CA ALA A 60 16.80 13.69 10.76
C ALA A 60 15.84 14.52 9.91
N ARG A 61 14.91 13.84 9.26
CA ARG A 61 13.88 14.50 8.45
C ARG A 61 13.21 15.55 9.35
N PRO A 62 12.98 16.79 8.89
CA PRO A 62 12.29 17.79 9.68
C PRO A 62 11.05 17.19 10.33
N LEU A 63 10.84 17.51 11.60
CA LEU A 63 9.62 17.05 12.28
C LEU A 63 8.42 17.47 11.42
N PRO A 64 7.48 16.57 11.16
CA PRO A 64 6.27 16.92 10.44
C PRO A 64 5.61 18.08 11.18
N ARG A 65 5.11 19.07 10.44
CA ARG A 65 4.31 20.13 11.04
C ARG A 65 3.25 19.49 11.91
N ALA A 66 3.12 19.99 13.13
CA ALA A 66 2.00 19.57 13.99
C ALA A 66 0.71 19.78 13.18
N GLY A 67 -0.17 18.79 13.15
CA GLY A 67 -1.47 18.95 12.51
C GLY A 67 -2.21 20.14 13.13
N MET A 68 -3.17 20.66 12.41
CA MET A 68 -4.03 21.73 12.93
C MET A 68 -4.70 21.23 14.23
N ALA A 69 -4.61 22.04 15.27
CA ALA A 69 -5.30 21.71 16.52
C ALA A 69 -6.82 21.76 16.31
N ILE A 70 -7.51 20.69 16.68
CA ILE A 70 -8.97 20.65 16.69
C ILE A 70 -9.46 21.54 17.84
N ARG A 71 -10.05 22.67 17.50
CA ARG A 71 -10.45 23.70 18.46
C ARG A 71 -11.96 23.92 18.51
N THR A 72 -12.66 23.54 17.47
CA THR A 72 -14.10 23.76 17.31
C THR A 72 -14.83 22.44 17.05
N ALA A 73 -16.13 22.42 17.27
CA ALA A 73 -16.97 21.29 16.85
C ALA A 73 -16.91 21.08 15.33
N GLN A 74 -16.84 22.16 14.55
CA GLN A 74 -16.70 22.09 13.11
C GLN A 74 -15.41 21.41 12.67
N ASP A 75 -14.28 21.70 13.34
CA ASP A 75 -13.00 20.99 13.05
C ASP A 75 -13.13 19.49 13.34
N ALA A 76 -13.80 19.13 14.41
CA ALA A 76 -14.02 17.73 14.80
C ALA A 76 -14.93 17.01 13.78
N ASP A 77 -16.01 17.65 13.35
CA ASP A 77 -16.93 17.10 12.35
C ASP A 77 -16.22 16.94 10.99
N LEU A 78 -15.43 17.93 10.59
CA LEU A 78 -14.64 17.88 9.36
C LEU A 78 -13.58 16.76 9.40
N LEU A 79 -12.88 16.59 10.54
CA LEU A 79 -11.95 15.48 10.71
C LEU A 79 -12.67 14.14 10.55
N ARG A 80 -13.84 13.99 11.18
CA ARG A 80 -14.63 12.76 11.09
C ARG A 80 -15.10 12.49 9.65
N GLU A 81 -15.53 13.52 8.92
CA GLU A 81 -15.90 13.39 7.51
C GLU A 81 -14.70 12.94 6.65
N ALA A 82 -13.52 13.53 6.87
CA ALA A 82 -12.29 13.11 6.21
C ALA A 82 -11.89 11.67 6.57
N GLU A 83 -12.01 11.27 7.83
CA GLU A 83 -11.78 9.88 8.27
C GLU A 83 -12.67 8.89 7.52
N GLN A 84 -13.97 9.19 7.43
CA GLN A 84 -14.92 8.32 6.72
C GLN A 84 -14.59 8.20 5.23
N LEU A 85 -14.17 9.30 4.58
CA LEU A 85 -13.74 9.29 3.19
C LEU A 85 -12.52 8.39 2.99
N LEU A 86 -11.51 8.50 3.86
CA LEU A 86 -10.28 7.71 3.75
C LEU A 86 -10.50 6.22 4.07
N TYR A 87 -11.37 5.90 5.00
CA TYR A 87 -11.75 4.51 5.28
C TYR A 87 -12.56 3.91 4.11
N MET A 88 -13.51 4.67 3.56
CA MET A 88 -14.25 4.25 2.36
C MET A 88 -13.31 4.00 1.18
N GLN A 89 -12.31 4.87 1.00
CA GLN A 89 -11.28 4.68 -0.03
C GLN A 89 -10.54 3.36 0.13
N ALA A 90 -10.11 3.01 1.35
CA ALA A 90 -9.43 1.75 1.65
C ALA A 90 -10.32 0.54 1.33
N GLU A 91 -11.56 0.54 1.80
CA GLU A 91 -12.54 -0.52 1.53
C GLU A 91 -12.81 -0.72 0.03
N LEU A 92 -12.92 0.37 -0.73
CA LEU A 92 -13.16 0.30 -2.18
C LEU A 92 -11.95 -0.25 -2.94
N LEU A 93 -10.73 0.08 -2.52
CA LEU A 93 -9.51 -0.49 -3.09
C LEU A 93 -9.39 -1.98 -2.78
N ASP A 94 -9.60 -2.39 -1.54
CA ASP A 94 -9.52 -3.79 -1.11
C ASP A 94 -10.62 -4.63 -1.76
N GLY A 95 -11.83 -4.07 -1.88
CA GLY A 95 -12.95 -4.69 -2.60
C GLY A 95 -12.82 -4.65 -4.13
N LYS A 96 -11.78 -4.01 -4.69
CA LYS A 96 -11.59 -3.85 -6.15
C LYS A 96 -12.75 -3.12 -6.82
N HIS A 97 -13.43 -2.24 -6.07
CA HIS A 97 -14.52 -1.41 -6.57
C HIS A 97 -13.97 -0.16 -7.27
N TRP A 98 -13.18 -0.38 -8.32
CA TRP A 98 -12.38 0.67 -8.97
C TRP A 98 -13.18 1.89 -9.42
N GLN A 99 -14.38 1.68 -9.97
CA GLN A 99 -15.22 2.81 -10.39
C GLN A 99 -15.66 3.65 -9.20
N ALA A 100 -16.19 3.01 -8.16
CA ALA A 100 -16.64 3.71 -6.96
C ALA A 100 -15.46 4.43 -6.25
N TRP A 101 -14.26 3.84 -6.28
CA TRP A 101 -13.05 4.50 -5.79
C TRP A 101 -12.69 5.74 -6.63
N MET A 102 -12.75 5.67 -7.95
CA MET A 102 -12.50 6.81 -8.83
C MET A 102 -13.55 7.91 -8.67
N ASP A 103 -14.78 7.56 -8.29
CA ASP A 103 -15.88 8.51 -8.05
C ASP A 103 -15.67 9.32 -6.76
N LEU A 104 -14.75 8.90 -5.87
CA LEU A 104 -14.32 9.72 -4.73
C LEU A 104 -13.48 10.92 -5.15
N PHE A 105 -12.92 10.89 -6.35
CA PHE A 105 -12.13 11.99 -6.86
C PHE A 105 -13.01 13.06 -7.53
N ASP A 106 -12.62 14.30 -7.35
CA ASP A 106 -13.15 15.44 -8.11
C ASP A 106 -12.83 15.30 -9.60
N ASP A 107 -13.50 16.07 -10.46
CA ASP A 107 -13.28 16.00 -11.91
C ASP A 107 -11.84 16.32 -12.34
N GLN A 108 -11.11 17.11 -11.57
CA GLN A 108 -9.69 17.39 -11.75
C GLN A 108 -8.82 16.59 -10.78
N GLY A 109 -9.34 15.49 -10.26
CA GLY A 109 -8.68 14.67 -9.28
C GLY A 109 -7.44 13.97 -9.84
N VAL A 110 -6.39 13.91 -9.02
CA VAL A 110 -5.10 13.31 -9.38
C VAL A 110 -4.67 12.32 -8.30
N TYR A 111 -4.22 11.15 -8.74
CA TYR A 111 -3.48 10.20 -7.91
C TYR A 111 -1.99 10.30 -8.26
N TRP A 112 -1.17 10.62 -7.27
CA TRP A 112 0.24 10.86 -7.47
C TRP A 112 1.12 10.10 -6.47
N MET A 113 2.05 9.32 -7.00
CA MET A 113 3.08 8.63 -6.23
C MET A 113 4.45 9.07 -6.76
N PRO A 114 5.12 10.03 -6.10
CA PRO A 114 6.44 10.51 -6.52
C PRO A 114 7.50 9.43 -6.36
N VAL A 115 8.59 9.53 -7.12
CA VAL A 115 9.79 8.70 -6.93
C VAL A 115 10.54 9.10 -5.68
N THR A 116 10.60 10.41 -5.40
CA THR A 116 11.28 10.94 -4.20
C THR A 116 10.35 11.87 -3.41
N PRO A 117 10.50 11.90 -2.08
CA PRO A 117 9.66 12.76 -1.24
C PRO A 117 9.88 14.26 -1.44
N GLU A 118 10.99 14.65 -2.08
CA GLU A 118 11.34 16.05 -2.37
C GLU A 118 10.55 16.63 -3.54
N GLN A 119 9.92 15.78 -4.37
CA GLN A 119 9.08 16.26 -5.47
C GLN A 119 7.87 17.01 -4.92
N THR A 120 7.62 18.19 -5.42
CA THR A 120 6.54 19.09 -5.00
C THR A 120 5.38 19.15 -5.98
N GLU A 121 5.63 18.74 -7.24
CA GLU A 121 4.68 18.81 -8.32
C GLU A 121 4.58 17.47 -9.02
N TRP A 122 3.37 17.10 -9.44
CA TRP A 122 3.12 15.85 -10.13
C TRP A 122 3.41 15.92 -11.63
N GLU A 123 3.34 17.14 -12.21
CA GLU A 123 3.63 17.40 -13.61
C GLU A 123 5.15 17.56 -13.86
N GLY A 124 5.60 17.13 -15.02
CA GLY A 124 6.96 17.43 -15.50
C GLY A 124 8.09 16.67 -14.79
N SER A 125 7.81 15.81 -13.82
CA SER A 125 8.79 15.00 -13.11
C SER A 125 8.47 13.52 -13.19
N PRO A 126 9.47 12.61 -13.31
CA PRO A 126 9.23 11.19 -13.27
C PRO A 126 8.54 10.79 -11.96
N SER A 127 7.51 9.97 -12.07
CA SER A 127 6.74 9.48 -10.92
C SER A 127 6.51 7.97 -11.05
N ILE A 128 6.28 7.30 -9.93
CA ILE A 128 5.82 5.90 -9.94
C ILE A 128 4.40 5.86 -10.52
N PHE A 129 3.54 6.77 -10.05
CA PHE A 129 2.23 7.08 -10.63
C PHE A 129 2.05 8.60 -10.71
N ALA A 130 1.49 9.08 -11.82
CA ALA A 130 0.98 10.44 -11.98
C ALA A 130 -0.24 10.32 -12.90
N GLU A 131 -1.42 10.21 -12.30
CA GLU A 131 -2.64 9.83 -13.00
C GLU A 131 -3.77 10.78 -12.70
N ASP A 132 -4.23 11.46 -13.73
CA ASP A 132 -5.54 12.10 -13.75
C ASP A 132 -6.67 11.05 -13.92
N LYS A 133 -7.91 11.48 -13.92
CA LYS A 133 -9.06 10.57 -14.06
C LYS A 133 -9.03 9.76 -15.35
N LEU A 134 -8.51 10.31 -16.45
CA LEU A 134 -8.40 9.59 -17.72
C LEU A 134 -7.37 8.45 -17.60
N MET A 135 -6.22 8.72 -17.01
CA MET A 135 -5.18 7.72 -16.79
C MET A 135 -5.64 6.64 -15.79
N MET A 136 -6.37 7.02 -14.74
CA MET A 136 -7.00 6.05 -13.82
C MET A 136 -7.98 5.14 -14.56
N GLU A 137 -8.81 5.67 -15.46
CA GLU A 137 -9.75 4.88 -16.27
C GLU A 137 -9.01 3.89 -17.19
N ILE A 138 -7.93 4.33 -17.83
CA ILE A 138 -7.09 3.47 -18.66
C ILE A 138 -6.49 2.35 -17.82
N ARG A 139 -5.96 2.65 -16.61
CA ARG A 139 -5.42 1.64 -15.70
C ARG A 139 -6.50 0.66 -15.26
N LYS A 140 -7.66 1.14 -14.84
CA LYS A 140 -8.82 0.29 -14.50
C LYS A 140 -9.12 -0.69 -15.64
N GLY A 141 -9.20 -0.19 -16.87
CA GLY A 141 -9.44 -1.05 -18.04
C GLY A 141 -8.37 -2.13 -18.22
N ARG A 142 -7.09 -1.81 -17.96
CA ARG A 142 -5.98 -2.78 -18.03
C ARG A 142 -6.05 -3.83 -16.93
N VAL A 143 -6.32 -3.40 -15.69
CA VAL A 143 -6.41 -4.30 -14.52
C VAL A 143 -7.61 -5.25 -14.63
N SER A 144 -8.72 -4.76 -15.16
CA SER A 144 -9.97 -5.53 -15.29
C SER A 144 -10.07 -6.33 -16.59
N HIS A 145 -9.07 -6.26 -17.48
CA HIS A 145 -9.16 -6.91 -18.79
C HIS A 145 -9.07 -8.44 -18.68
N PRO A 146 -9.97 -9.20 -19.30
CA PRO A 146 -9.99 -10.67 -19.21
C PRO A 146 -8.66 -11.34 -19.63
N ASN A 147 -7.91 -10.73 -20.55
CA ASN A 147 -6.63 -11.23 -21.03
C ASN A 147 -5.43 -10.55 -20.35
N ALA A 148 -5.62 -9.94 -19.20
CA ALA A 148 -4.52 -9.35 -18.43
C ALA A 148 -3.73 -10.44 -17.67
N TRP A 149 -2.93 -11.22 -18.38
CA TRP A 149 -2.12 -12.31 -17.82
C TRP A 149 -1.22 -11.88 -16.67
N SER A 150 -0.77 -10.64 -16.68
CA SER A 150 0.01 -10.05 -15.58
C SER A 150 -0.79 -9.91 -14.28
N GLN A 151 -2.12 -9.98 -14.36
CA GLN A 151 -3.03 -9.88 -13.22
C GLN A 151 -3.43 -11.25 -12.66
N ALA A 152 -3.12 -12.33 -13.33
CA ALA A 152 -3.45 -13.69 -12.89
C ALA A 152 -2.31 -14.30 -12.03
N PRO A 153 -2.61 -14.94 -10.90
CA PRO A 153 -3.90 -14.91 -10.22
C PRO A 153 -4.20 -13.54 -9.62
N MET A 154 -5.48 -13.26 -9.37
CA MET A 154 -5.90 -12.03 -8.70
C MET A 154 -5.19 -11.93 -7.34
N TRP A 155 -4.79 -10.73 -6.99
CA TRP A 155 -4.20 -10.41 -5.68
C TRP A 155 -5.29 -10.03 -4.69
N GLU A 156 -4.96 -10.14 -3.41
CA GLU A 156 -5.75 -9.58 -2.31
C GLU A 156 -4.95 -8.46 -1.65
N THR A 157 -5.62 -7.41 -1.24
CA THR A 157 -5.01 -6.30 -0.51
C THR A 157 -5.74 -6.04 0.79
N ASN A 158 -5.02 -5.45 1.73
CA ASN A 158 -5.60 -4.93 2.96
C ASN A 158 -4.92 -3.62 3.33
N HIS A 159 -5.67 -2.53 3.27
CA HIS A 159 -5.21 -1.18 3.61
C HIS A 159 -5.57 -0.84 5.05
N LEU A 160 -4.58 -0.51 5.85
CA LEU A 160 -4.75 0.06 7.19
C LEU A 160 -4.39 1.54 7.14
N VAL A 161 -5.36 2.40 7.35
CA VAL A 161 -5.18 3.86 7.40
C VAL A 161 -5.24 4.33 8.84
N SER A 162 -4.32 5.21 9.23
CA SER A 162 -4.19 5.69 10.59
C SER A 162 -3.60 7.09 10.68
N HIS A 163 -3.59 7.68 11.88
CA HIS A 163 -2.98 8.99 12.14
C HIS A 163 -3.52 10.08 11.22
N ILE A 164 -4.83 10.06 10.97
CA ILE A 164 -5.51 11.04 10.14
C ILE A 164 -5.53 12.36 10.90
N THR A 165 -5.01 13.41 10.27
CA THR A 165 -4.92 14.75 10.87
C THR A 165 -5.23 15.80 9.82
N LEU A 166 -5.96 16.84 10.21
CA LEU A 166 -6.08 18.05 9.40
C LEU A 166 -4.75 18.81 9.45
N GLU A 167 -4.20 19.20 8.31
CA GLU A 167 -3.00 20.04 8.23
C GLU A 167 -3.36 21.50 8.04
N SER A 168 -4.33 21.77 7.18
CA SER A 168 -4.87 23.09 6.93
C SER A 168 -6.28 23.02 6.41
N VAL A 169 -7.06 24.03 6.70
CA VAL A 169 -8.43 24.20 6.21
C VAL A 169 -8.59 25.63 5.76
N ASN A 170 -9.08 25.82 4.55
CA ASN A 170 -9.46 27.11 4.01
C ASN A 170 -10.77 26.96 3.20
N ASP A 171 -11.28 28.07 2.65
CA ASP A 171 -12.56 28.09 1.94
C ASP A 171 -12.62 27.21 0.68
N LYS A 172 -11.47 26.83 0.14
CA LYS A 172 -11.37 26.09 -1.12
C LYS A 172 -10.93 24.65 -0.92
N GLU A 173 -10.02 24.41 0.03
CA GLU A 173 -9.31 23.15 0.16
C GLU A 173 -9.11 22.78 1.62
N ILE A 174 -9.11 21.49 1.85
CA ILE A 174 -8.83 20.86 3.14
C ILE A 174 -7.65 19.92 2.93
N CYS A 175 -6.53 20.20 3.57
CA CYS A 175 -5.35 19.33 3.51
C CYS A 175 -5.38 18.35 4.68
N VAL A 176 -5.33 17.05 4.36
CA VAL A 176 -5.37 15.95 5.31
C VAL A 176 -4.12 15.11 5.14
N ARG A 177 -3.49 14.76 6.25
CA ARG A 177 -2.39 13.82 6.27
C ARG A 177 -2.78 12.57 7.03
N SER A 178 -2.32 11.41 6.52
CA SER A 178 -2.47 10.13 7.23
C SER A 178 -1.26 9.24 7.01
N ARG A 179 -1.25 8.10 7.68
CA ARG A 179 -0.31 7.02 7.43
C ARG A 179 -1.07 5.81 6.96
N PHE A 180 -0.42 5.01 6.13
CA PHE A 180 -0.98 3.75 5.70
C PHE A 180 0.03 2.62 5.81
N HIS A 181 -0.52 1.44 5.91
CA HIS A 181 0.16 0.18 5.67
C HIS A 181 -0.76 -0.68 4.81
N MET A 182 -0.26 -1.13 3.66
CA MET A 182 -0.95 -2.05 2.79
C MET A 182 -0.22 -3.38 2.76
N MET A 183 -0.95 -4.45 2.88
CA MET A 183 -0.51 -5.80 2.60
C MET A 183 -1.09 -6.23 1.25
N GLU A 184 -0.27 -6.77 0.36
CA GLU A 184 -0.68 -7.44 -0.86
C GLU A 184 -0.35 -8.93 -0.72
N LEU A 185 -1.35 -9.79 -0.90
CA LEU A 185 -1.16 -11.23 -1.05
C LEU A 185 -1.34 -11.59 -2.53
N ARG A 186 -0.32 -12.17 -3.13
CA ARG A 186 -0.41 -12.68 -4.49
C ARG A 186 0.23 -14.06 -4.57
N ARG A 187 -0.56 -15.09 -4.88
CA ARG A 187 -0.18 -16.49 -4.71
C ARG A 187 0.23 -16.72 -3.26
N ASP A 188 1.46 -17.22 -3.04
CA ASP A 188 2.04 -17.50 -1.71
C ASP A 188 2.97 -16.36 -1.23
N THR A 189 2.98 -15.24 -1.94
CA THR A 189 3.88 -14.13 -1.63
C THR A 189 3.10 -12.98 -1.03
N VAL A 190 3.50 -12.58 0.18
CA VAL A 190 3.00 -11.38 0.85
C VAL A 190 4.00 -10.25 0.64
N ARG A 191 3.50 -9.09 0.26
CA ARG A 191 4.27 -7.84 0.16
C ARG A 191 3.66 -6.79 1.06
N HIS A 192 4.51 -5.93 1.56
CA HIS A 192 4.12 -4.84 2.43
C HIS A 192 4.53 -3.51 1.82
N PHE A 193 3.61 -2.59 1.81
CA PHE A 193 3.83 -1.20 1.44
C PHE A 193 3.44 -0.33 2.62
N GLY A 194 4.24 0.65 2.91
CA GLY A 194 3.94 1.57 3.99
C GLY A 194 4.41 2.97 3.66
N GLY A 195 3.66 3.95 4.14
CA GLY A 195 3.98 5.32 3.78
C GLY A 195 3.08 6.35 4.43
N ARG A 196 2.99 7.47 3.74
CA ARG A 196 2.14 8.59 4.10
C ARG A 196 1.23 8.94 2.94
N TYR A 197 0.00 9.26 3.26
CA TYR A 197 -0.88 9.97 2.36
C TYR A 197 -0.92 11.45 2.71
N GLN A 198 -1.01 12.26 1.68
CA GLN A 198 -1.42 13.65 1.78
C GLN A 198 -2.57 13.85 0.79
N HIS A 199 -3.74 14.19 1.31
CA HIS A 199 -4.91 14.46 0.52
C HIS A 199 -5.19 15.97 0.50
N THR A 200 -5.45 16.49 -0.68
CA THR A 200 -6.14 17.76 -0.83
C THR A 200 -7.59 17.45 -1.17
N LEU A 201 -8.48 17.78 -0.27
CA LEU A 201 -9.91 17.56 -0.43
C LEU A 201 -10.60 18.87 -0.80
N VAL A 202 -11.63 18.76 -1.63
CA VAL A 202 -12.49 19.89 -2.03
C VAL A 202 -13.94 19.53 -1.77
N ARG A 203 -14.76 20.53 -1.49
CA ARG A 203 -16.19 20.32 -1.32
C ARG A 203 -16.91 20.60 -2.63
N GLY A 204 -17.59 19.59 -3.14
CA GLY A 204 -18.41 19.71 -4.34
C GLY A 204 -19.64 20.62 -4.14
N VAL A 205 -20.30 20.95 -5.21
CA VAL A 205 -21.53 21.76 -5.17
C VAL A 205 -22.67 21.09 -4.41
N ASP A 206 -22.62 19.77 -4.28
CA ASP A 206 -23.54 18.94 -3.51
C ASP A 206 -23.16 18.85 -2.02
N GLY A 207 -22.10 19.54 -1.61
CA GLY A 207 -21.60 19.56 -0.24
C GLY A 207 -20.75 18.34 0.14
N VAL A 208 -20.52 17.37 -0.76
CA VAL A 208 -19.74 16.15 -0.50
C VAL A 208 -18.25 16.44 -0.67
N LEU A 209 -17.42 15.90 0.24
CA LEU A 209 -15.96 15.94 0.10
C LEU A 209 -15.49 15.02 -1.02
N ARG A 210 -14.59 15.53 -1.86
CA ARG A 210 -13.92 14.77 -2.94
C ARG A 210 -12.42 15.00 -2.91
N ILE A 211 -11.71 14.05 -3.47
CA ILE A 211 -10.24 14.08 -3.55
C ILE A 211 -9.84 14.89 -4.79
N ARG A 212 -9.18 16.03 -4.60
CA ARG A 212 -8.54 16.81 -5.65
C ARG A 212 -7.13 16.27 -5.94
N LEU A 213 -6.39 15.91 -4.90
CA LEU A 213 -5.08 15.31 -5.01
C LEU A 213 -4.92 14.26 -3.91
N GLN A 214 -4.54 13.06 -4.29
CA GLN A 214 -3.98 12.06 -3.38
C GLN A 214 -2.50 11.90 -3.70
N ARG A 215 -1.65 12.34 -2.80
CA ARG A 215 -0.21 12.08 -2.86
C ARG A 215 0.13 10.89 -1.96
N VAL A 216 0.93 9.96 -2.49
CA VAL A 216 1.36 8.73 -1.81
C VAL A 216 2.88 8.70 -1.71
N ASP A 217 3.42 8.98 -0.54
CA ASP A 217 4.86 8.89 -0.28
C ASP A 217 5.19 7.52 0.31
N LEU A 218 5.72 6.61 -0.50
CA LEU A 218 6.18 5.29 -0.06
C LEU A 218 7.48 5.41 0.75
N PHE A 219 7.58 4.69 1.88
CA PHE A 219 8.83 4.60 2.63
C PHE A 219 9.89 3.76 1.91
N ASN A 220 9.44 2.77 1.17
CA ASN A 220 10.28 1.89 0.35
C ASN A 220 10.22 2.22 -1.14
N GLY A 221 9.79 3.42 -1.53
CA GLY A 221 9.63 3.82 -2.93
C GLY A 221 10.90 3.80 -3.77
N GLN A 222 12.08 3.88 -3.13
CA GLN A 222 13.39 3.78 -3.78
C GLN A 222 14.04 2.40 -3.62
N ALA A 223 13.37 1.46 -2.96
CA ALA A 223 13.87 0.10 -2.85
C ALA A 223 13.69 -0.65 -4.19
N SER A 224 14.49 -1.71 -4.38
CA SER A 224 14.25 -2.61 -5.49
C SER A 224 12.92 -3.31 -5.32
N PHE A 225 11.99 -3.08 -6.21
CA PHE A 225 10.78 -3.90 -6.32
C PHE A 225 11.10 -5.13 -7.18
N ASP A 226 10.66 -6.28 -6.73
CA ASP A 226 10.78 -7.54 -7.47
C ASP A 226 9.78 -7.65 -8.64
N TYR A 227 8.89 -6.66 -8.76
CA TYR A 227 7.89 -6.57 -9.82
C TYR A 227 7.43 -5.12 -10.02
N VAL A 228 6.77 -4.85 -11.14
CA VAL A 228 6.18 -3.55 -11.41
C VAL A 228 4.89 -3.38 -10.60
N LEU A 229 4.82 -2.35 -9.77
CA LEU A 229 3.60 -2.01 -9.05
C LEU A 229 2.50 -1.65 -10.07
N GLN A 230 1.38 -2.38 -10.03
CA GLN A 230 0.32 -2.28 -11.03
C GLN A 230 -1.00 -1.73 -10.48
N ILE A 231 -1.10 -1.69 -9.16
CA ILE A 231 -2.31 -1.30 -8.43
C ILE A 231 -2.06 -0.04 -7.61
N TRP A 232 -3.15 0.65 -7.31
CA TRP A 232 -3.11 1.77 -6.39
C TRP A 232 -2.89 1.27 -4.95
N VAL A 233 -2.17 2.08 -4.20
CA VAL A 233 -1.79 1.81 -2.81
C VAL A 233 -2.48 2.82 -1.89
#